data_3e6e579a9ba78ff89381e24ebee07885
#
_entry.id   3e6e579a9ba78ff89381e24ebee07885
#
_cell.length_a   1.000
_cell.length_b   1.000
_cell.length_c   1.000
_cell.angle_alpha   90.00
_cell.angle_beta   90.00
_cell.angle_gamma   90.00
#
_symmetry.space_group_name_H-M   'P 1'
#
loop_
_entity.id
_entity.type
_entity.pdbx_description
1 polymer ?
#
loop_
_entity_poly.entity_id
_entity_poly.type
_entity_poly.pdbx_seq_one_letter_code
_entity_poly.pdbx_strand_id
1 'polypeptide(L)'
;MAGFKLKVTPEMEALTEICVANSKIDSSLYTKYDVKRGLRDINGKGVLAGLTEISAIISSETVDGKSVPCDGRLYYRGYNIHDLTRGFLKENRYGYEEVAYLILFGELPDHEKLEEFKKILSGQRSLPTNFVRDVIMKAPSKDMMNTLSRSVLTLYAYDHNAEDISLPNVLRQCLTLISTFPMMSVYGYHAYNHYIKGKSLYIHHPDPHLSMAENILRMLRPDMKYTQLEATILDLALVLHMEHGGGNNSTFTTHVVTSSGTDTYSVIAAALGSLKGPKHGGANIKVVQMFADMKRHVHDWKDEEEVGNYLRKLLHKEAFDQRGLIYGMGHAVYSISDPRAEIFKKFVEKLAHEKG
;
A
#
# COMPACT_ATOMS: atom_id res chain seq x y z
N MET A 1 7.72 -3.72 -37.28
CA MET A 1 7.23 -2.78 -36.24
C MET A 1 8.40 -1.92 -35.78
N ALA A 2 8.30 -0.60 -35.86
CA ALA A 2 9.32 0.26 -35.31
C ALA A 2 9.38 0.05 -33.82
N GLY A 3 10.49 -0.49 -33.30
CA GLY A 3 10.66 -0.75 -31.88
C GLY A 3 10.64 0.55 -31.09
N PHE A 4 10.08 0.51 -29.87
CA PHE A 4 10.10 1.63 -28.95
C PHE A 4 11.56 2.01 -28.68
N LYS A 5 11.96 3.27 -28.98
CA LYS A 5 13.33 3.73 -28.74
C LYS A 5 13.57 3.87 -27.24
N LEU A 6 14.40 3.00 -26.67
CA LEU A 6 14.62 2.88 -25.22
C LEU A 6 15.91 3.55 -24.72
N LYS A 7 16.74 4.10 -25.64
CA LYS A 7 18.04 4.69 -25.29
C LYS A 7 18.00 6.20 -25.44
N VAL A 8 18.60 6.87 -24.46
CA VAL A 8 18.91 8.31 -24.59
C VAL A 8 19.96 8.45 -25.71
N THR A 9 19.75 9.40 -26.61
CA THR A 9 20.68 9.70 -27.70
C THR A 9 21.58 10.88 -27.29
N PRO A 10 22.76 11.05 -27.96
CA PRO A 10 23.62 12.20 -27.71
C PRO A 10 22.92 13.56 -27.92
N GLU A 11 21.99 13.62 -28.89
CA GLU A 11 21.20 14.83 -29.12
C GLU A 11 20.23 15.11 -27.94
N MET A 12 19.63 14.06 -27.33
CA MET A 12 18.79 14.20 -26.13
C MET A 12 19.62 14.65 -24.92
N GLU A 13 20.86 14.19 -24.78
CA GLU A 13 21.78 14.64 -23.73
C GLU A 13 22.10 16.12 -23.90
N ALA A 14 22.48 16.57 -25.12
CA ALA A 14 22.74 17.98 -25.43
C ALA A 14 21.51 18.87 -25.14
N LEU A 15 20.30 18.42 -25.53
CA LEU A 15 19.05 19.13 -25.21
C LEU A 15 18.82 19.20 -23.70
N THR A 16 19.16 18.16 -22.97
CA THR A 16 19.05 18.12 -21.50
C THR A 16 19.95 19.16 -20.85
N GLU A 17 21.18 19.35 -21.34
CA GLU A 17 22.11 20.40 -20.84
C GLU A 17 21.50 21.78 -21.02
N ILE A 18 20.90 22.06 -22.18
CA ILE A 18 20.21 23.34 -22.44
C ILE A 18 19.02 23.50 -21.44
N CYS A 19 18.22 22.49 -21.24
CA CYS A 19 17.14 22.53 -20.27
C CYS A 19 17.64 22.85 -18.85
N VAL A 20 18.71 22.18 -18.40
CA VAL A 20 19.31 22.40 -17.07
C VAL A 20 19.84 23.81 -16.91
N ALA A 21 20.49 24.34 -17.96
CA ALA A 21 21.03 25.69 -17.92
C ALA A 21 19.95 26.77 -17.79
N ASN A 22 18.80 26.57 -18.47
CA ASN A 22 17.73 27.58 -18.55
C ASN A 22 16.58 27.38 -17.55
N SER A 23 16.58 26.29 -16.76
CA SER A 23 15.47 25.96 -15.86
C SER A 23 15.82 26.08 -14.38
N LYS A 24 16.80 26.94 -14.04
CA LYS A 24 17.18 27.16 -12.64
C LYS A 24 16.22 28.16 -11.99
N ILE A 25 15.55 27.73 -10.94
CA ILE A 25 14.78 28.59 -10.04
C ILE A 25 15.67 28.97 -8.86
N ASP A 26 15.79 30.24 -8.56
CA ASP A 26 16.49 30.71 -7.37
C ASP A 26 15.80 30.18 -6.12
N SER A 27 16.54 29.43 -5.31
CA SER A 27 16.01 28.80 -4.10
C SER A 27 15.47 29.79 -3.07
N SER A 28 15.94 31.06 -3.08
CA SER A 28 15.43 32.12 -2.22
C SER A 28 13.95 32.45 -2.49
N LEU A 29 13.46 32.21 -3.70
CA LEU A 29 12.07 32.44 -4.08
C LEU A 29 11.09 31.51 -3.33
N TYR A 30 11.51 30.29 -2.98
CA TYR A 30 10.68 29.40 -2.18
C TYR A 30 10.39 29.98 -0.78
N THR A 31 11.37 30.64 -0.17
CA THR A 31 11.19 31.34 1.10
C THR A 31 10.40 32.63 0.91
N LYS A 32 10.73 33.42 -0.13
CA LYS A 32 10.07 34.70 -0.42
C LYS A 32 8.58 34.55 -0.64
N TYR A 33 8.16 33.50 -1.35
CA TYR A 33 6.74 33.26 -1.69
C TYR A 33 6.09 32.19 -0.82
N ASP A 34 6.75 31.71 0.24
CA ASP A 34 6.27 30.63 1.12
C ASP A 34 5.81 29.37 0.36
N VAL A 35 6.57 28.98 -0.67
CA VAL A 35 6.23 27.85 -1.53
C VAL A 35 6.55 26.54 -0.85
N LYS A 36 5.56 25.66 -0.75
CA LYS A 36 5.73 24.30 -0.19
C LYS A 36 6.19 23.31 -1.27
N ARG A 37 6.92 22.27 -0.86
CA ARG A 37 7.34 21.18 -1.73
C ARG A 37 6.45 19.97 -1.52
N GLY A 38 5.27 19.97 -2.16
CA GLY A 38 4.23 18.97 -1.90
C GLY A 38 3.78 19.01 -0.43
N LEU A 39 3.90 17.89 0.27
CA LEU A 39 3.53 17.75 1.69
C LEU A 39 4.64 18.16 2.67
N ARG A 40 5.70 18.82 2.21
CA ARG A 40 6.83 19.25 3.02
C ARG A 40 7.10 20.74 2.86
N ASP A 41 7.42 21.37 3.98
CA ASP A 41 7.99 22.71 3.99
C ASP A 41 9.49 22.66 3.58
N ILE A 42 10.10 23.82 3.36
CA ILE A 42 11.51 23.95 2.98
C ILE A 42 12.46 23.33 4.01
N ASN A 43 12.09 23.37 5.29
CA ASN A 43 12.82 22.76 6.39
C ASN A 43 12.57 21.25 6.55
N GLY A 44 11.78 20.64 5.66
CA GLY A 44 11.38 19.22 5.70
C GLY A 44 10.23 18.88 6.62
N LYS A 45 9.67 19.85 7.37
CA LYS A 45 8.49 19.65 8.23
C LYS A 45 7.25 19.33 7.38
N GLY A 46 6.38 18.46 7.91
CA GLY A 46 5.10 18.15 7.28
C GLY A 46 4.17 19.36 7.20
N VAL A 47 3.42 19.46 6.11
CA VAL A 47 2.42 20.51 5.89
C VAL A 47 1.04 19.95 6.19
N LEU A 48 0.20 20.71 6.91
CA LEU A 48 -1.21 20.37 7.09
C LEU A 48 -1.93 20.61 5.75
N ALA A 49 -2.30 19.52 5.07
CA ALA A 49 -2.88 19.56 3.73
C ALA A 49 -4.39 19.33 3.69
N GLY A 50 -5.01 19.01 4.81
CA GLY A 50 -6.46 18.78 4.90
C GLY A 50 -6.86 18.17 6.24
N LEU A 51 -8.17 17.99 6.41
CA LEU A 51 -8.76 17.36 7.58
C LEU A 51 -9.39 16.02 7.17
N THR A 52 -9.42 15.07 8.09
CA THR A 52 -10.08 13.78 7.93
C THR A 52 -10.76 13.39 9.24
N GLU A 53 -11.93 12.77 9.13
CA GLU A 53 -12.62 12.10 10.24
C GLU A 53 -12.46 10.56 10.18
N ILE A 54 -11.76 10.05 9.16
CA ILE A 54 -11.61 8.61 8.95
C ILE A 54 -10.64 8.01 9.95
N SER A 55 -9.53 8.70 10.24
CA SER A 55 -8.55 8.22 11.20
C SER A 55 -7.96 9.33 12.05
N ALA A 56 -7.52 8.98 13.24
CA ALA A 56 -6.70 9.82 14.10
C ALA A 56 -5.42 9.08 14.46
N ILE A 57 -4.28 9.78 14.33
CA ILE A 57 -2.95 9.25 14.62
C ILE A 57 -2.36 10.13 15.71
N ILE A 58 -2.01 9.52 16.84
CA ILE A 58 -1.41 10.22 17.98
C ILE A 58 -0.02 9.65 18.20
N SER A 59 0.98 10.53 18.21
CA SER A 59 2.39 10.20 18.45
C SER A 59 3.05 11.13 19.48
N SER A 60 2.32 12.16 19.92
CA SER A 60 2.76 13.09 20.95
C SER A 60 1.57 13.67 21.71
N GLU A 61 1.81 14.08 22.93
CA GLU A 61 0.85 14.76 23.80
C GLU A 61 1.39 16.12 24.22
N THR A 62 0.50 17.03 24.59
CA THR A 62 0.91 18.33 25.11
C THR A 62 1.00 18.25 26.64
N VAL A 63 2.21 18.38 27.17
CA VAL A 63 2.49 18.46 28.62
C VAL A 63 3.13 19.82 28.88
N ASP A 64 2.52 20.61 29.74
CA ASP A 64 2.98 21.98 30.11
C ASP A 64 3.22 22.88 28.86
N GLY A 65 2.33 22.78 27.87
CA GLY A 65 2.42 23.56 26.63
C GLY A 65 3.52 23.10 25.63
N LYS A 66 4.20 21.98 25.93
CA LYS A 66 5.23 21.41 25.05
C LYS A 66 4.74 20.08 24.48
N SER A 67 5.06 19.82 23.20
CA SER A 67 4.81 18.52 22.58
C SER A 67 5.83 17.51 23.08
N VAL A 68 5.36 16.43 23.71
CA VAL A 68 6.17 15.32 24.25
C VAL A 68 5.78 14.05 23.49
N PRO A 69 6.74 13.27 22.96
CA PRO A 69 6.46 11.98 22.34
C PRO A 69 5.73 11.03 23.31
N CYS A 70 4.74 10.31 22.79
CA CYS A 70 4.03 9.26 23.52
C CYS A 70 3.95 7.98 22.69
N ASP A 71 3.49 6.88 23.29
CA ASP A 71 3.18 5.66 22.57
C ASP A 71 2.17 5.91 21.45
N GLY A 72 2.42 5.31 20.28
CA GLY A 72 1.60 5.50 19.10
C GLY A 72 0.18 4.99 19.32
N ARG A 73 -0.81 5.79 18.93
CA ARG A 73 -2.22 5.40 18.93
C ARG A 73 -2.83 5.64 17.55
N LEU A 74 -3.60 4.69 17.09
CA LEU A 74 -4.30 4.74 15.80
C LEU A 74 -5.78 4.47 16.05
N TYR A 75 -6.62 5.32 15.51
CA TYR A 75 -8.07 5.21 15.60
C TYR A 75 -8.67 5.20 14.19
N TYR A 76 -9.60 4.29 13.93
CA TYR A 76 -10.44 4.30 12.74
C TYR A 76 -11.86 4.72 13.15
N ARG A 77 -12.37 5.83 12.61
CA ARG A 77 -13.68 6.38 12.95
C ARG A 77 -13.94 6.44 14.46
N GLY A 78 -12.91 6.80 15.24
CA GLY A 78 -12.99 6.91 16.70
C GLY A 78 -12.73 5.62 17.48
N TYR A 79 -12.66 4.46 16.82
CA TYR A 79 -12.34 3.18 17.48
C TYR A 79 -10.84 2.92 17.49
N ASN A 80 -10.30 2.56 18.65
CA ASN A 80 -8.89 2.21 18.77
C ASN A 80 -8.58 0.93 17.99
N ILE A 81 -7.50 0.91 17.22
CA ILE A 81 -7.11 -0.24 16.38
C ILE A 81 -6.88 -1.52 17.20
N HIS A 82 -6.40 -1.40 18.45
CA HIS A 82 -6.26 -2.55 19.34
C HIS A 82 -7.61 -3.15 19.73
N ASP A 83 -8.64 -2.33 19.94
CA ASP A 83 -9.97 -2.82 20.31
C ASP A 83 -10.68 -3.44 19.11
N LEU A 84 -10.58 -2.81 17.93
CA LEU A 84 -11.10 -3.38 16.69
C LEU A 84 -10.50 -4.76 16.42
N THR A 85 -9.17 -4.86 16.44
CA THR A 85 -8.49 -6.13 16.16
C THR A 85 -8.75 -7.19 17.22
N ARG A 86 -8.82 -6.81 18.49
CA ARG A 86 -9.18 -7.71 19.58
C ARG A 86 -10.59 -8.27 19.42
N GLY A 87 -11.54 -7.46 18.95
CA GLY A 87 -12.94 -7.84 18.78
C GLY A 87 -13.07 -9.04 17.86
N PHE A 88 -12.67 -8.92 16.61
CA PHE A 88 -12.84 -10.02 15.65
C PHE A 88 -11.89 -11.20 15.88
N LEU A 89 -10.66 -10.97 16.40
CA LEU A 89 -9.73 -12.04 16.74
C LEU A 89 -10.23 -12.93 17.90
N LYS A 90 -10.86 -12.34 18.92
CA LYS A 90 -11.44 -13.09 20.04
C LYS A 90 -12.58 -14.02 19.60
N GLU A 91 -13.29 -13.63 18.57
CA GLU A 91 -14.41 -14.40 18.01
C GLU A 91 -13.99 -15.32 16.86
N ASN A 92 -12.68 -15.42 16.56
CA ASN A 92 -12.14 -16.16 15.43
C ASN A 92 -12.79 -15.79 14.09
N ARG A 93 -13.12 -14.50 13.91
CA ARG A 93 -13.67 -13.94 12.67
C ARG A 93 -12.60 -13.20 11.88
N TYR A 94 -12.84 -13.04 10.59
CA TYR A 94 -12.10 -12.09 9.76
C TYR A 94 -12.65 -10.68 9.94
N GLY A 95 -11.77 -9.69 10.01
CA GLY A 95 -12.11 -8.30 10.31
C GLY A 95 -12.13 -7.37 9.11
N TYR A 96 -11.61 -7.81 7.96
CA TYR A 96 -11.43 -6.91 6.82
C TYR A 96 -12.73 -6.26 6.37
N GLU A 97 -13.78 -7.04 6.12
CA GLU A 97 -15.05 -6.53 5.61
C GLU A 97 -15.74 -5.63 6.65
N GLU A 98 -15.68 -6.00 7.93
CA GLU A 98 -16.23 -5.20 9.04
C GLU A 98 -15.56 -3.84 9.17
N VAL A 99 -14.23 -3.81 9.11
CA VAL A 99 -13.47 -2.56 9.21
C VAL A 99 -13.56 -1.73 7.94
N ALA A 100 -13.66 -2.37 6.76
CA ALA A 100 -13.94 -1.67 5.51
C ALA A 100 -15.30 -0.97 5.56
N TYR A 101 -16.32 -1.63 6.09
CA TYR A 101 -17.63 -1.02 6.32
C TYR A 101 -17.51 0.19 7.26
N LEU A 102 -16.84 0.03 8.39
CA LEU A 102 -16.61 1.12 9.35
C LEU A 102 -15.96 2.34 8.69
N ILE A 103 -14.89 2.13 7.92
CA ILE A 103 -14.16 3.23 7.26
C ILE A 103 -15.05 3.94 6.24
N LEU A 104 -15.80 3.20 5.43
CA LEU A 104 -16.64 3.74 4.37
C LEU A 104 -17.87 4.47 4.92
N PHE A 105 -18.54 3.90 5.91
CA PHE A 105 -19.86 4.35 6.35
C PHE A 105 -19.86 5.02 7.74
N GLY A 106 -18.77 4.96 8.49
CA GLY A 106 -18.61 5.68 9.75
C GLY A 106 -19.18 5.00 10.99
N GLU A 107 -19.76 3.82 10.85
CA GLU A 107 -20.33 3.01 11.95
C GLU A 107 -19.91 1.54 11.83
N LEU A 108 -19.84 0.83 12.93
CA LEU A 108 -19.68 -0.63 12.92
C LEU A 108 -21.00 -1.29 12.47
N PRO A 109 -20.93 -2.24 11.53
CA PRO A 109 -22.14 -2.95 11.11
C PRO A 109 -22.62 -3.91 12.19
N ASP A 110 -23.92 -4.06 12.32
CA ASP A 110 -24.50 -5.26 12.94
C ASP A 110 -24.32 -6.49 12.03
N HIS A 111 -24.76 -7.64 12.51
CA HIS A 111 -24.58 -8.90 11.77
C HIS A 111 -25.29 -8.88 10.39
N GLU A 112 -26.49 -8.34 10.32
CA GLU A 112 -27.28 -8.29 9.09
C GLU A 112 -26.63 -7.37 8.05
N LYS A 113 -26.23 -6.16 8.45
CA LYS A 113 -25.51 -5.20 7.59
C LYS A 113 -24.17 -5.76 7.12
N LEU A 114 -23.44 -6.48 7.98
CA LEU A 114 -22.16 -7.06 7.61
C LEU A 114 -22.34 -8.16 6.55
N GLU A 115 -23.31 -9.04 6.71
CA GLU A 115 -23.58 -10.11 5.74
C GLU A 115 -24.09 -9.55 4.40
N GLU A 116 -24.93 -8.51 4.42
CA GLU A 116 -25.32 -7.77 3.21
C GLU A 116 -24.13 -7.15 2.51
N PHE A 117 -23.24 -6.48 3.25
CA PHE A 117 -22.04 -5.88 2.70
C PHE A 117 -21.08 -6.90 2.08
N LYS A 118 -20.84 -8.03 2.76
CA LYS A 118 -20.07 -9.15 2.22
C LYS A 118 -20.67 -9.67 0.91
N LYS A 119 -22.00 -9.80 0.84
CA LYS A 119 -22.71 -10.22 -0.35
C LYS A 119 -22.55 -9.23 -1.50
N ILE A 120 -22.60 -7.92 -1.22
CA ILE A 120 -22.34 -6.87 -2.21
C ILE A 120 -20.92 -6.99 -2.76
N LEU A 121 -19.90 -7.08 -1.89
CA LEU A 121 -18.50 -7.22 -2.32
C LEU A 121 -18.28 -8.51 -3.12
N SER A 122 -18.85 -9.63 -2.65
CA SER A 122 -18.76 -10.92 -3.32
C SER A 122 -19.37 -10.89 -4.72
N GLY A 123 -20.50 -10.23 -4.88
CA GLY A 123 -21.19 -10.07 -6.17
C GLY A 123 -20.40 -9.27 -7.20
N GLN A 124 -19.44 -8.48 -6.76
CA GLN A 124 -18.57 -7.67 -7.63
C GLN A 124 -17.18 -8.27 -7.89
N ARG A 125 -16.89 -9.47 -7.37
CA ARG A 125 -15.61 -10.17 -7.56
C ARG A 125 -15.49 -10.78 -8.96
N SER A 126 -15.60 -9.96 -10.01
CA SER A 126 -15.41 -10.40 -11.38
C SER A 126 -14.75 -9.30 -12.21
N LEU A 127 -13.88 -9.69 -13.14
CA LEU A 127 -13.29 -8.79 -14.13
C LEU A 127 -14.03 -8.93 -15.45
N PRO A 128 -14.04 -7.90 -16.32
CA PRO A 128 -14.67 -8.00 -17.64
C PRO A 128 -14.14 -9.18 -18.47
N THR A 129 -14.95 -9.69 -19.36
CA THR A 129 -14.59 -10.81 -20.25
C THR A 129 -13.27 -10.53 -20.97
N ASN A 130 -12.35 -11.50 -20.94
CA ASN A 130 -11.00 -11.41 -21.53
C ASN A 130 -10.06 -10.38 -20.90
N PHE A 131 -10.46 -9.61 -19.88
CA PHE A 131 -9.64 -8.57 -19.26
C PHE A 131 -8.29 -9.12 -18.76
N VAL A 132 -8.29 -10.26 -18.09
CA VAL A 132 -7.05 -10.90 -17.60
C VAL A 132 -6.09 -11.18 -18.74
N ARG A 133 -6.58 -11.78 -19.84
CA ARG A 133 -5.78 -12.11 -21.01
C ARG A 133 -5.26 -10.86 -21.72
N ASP A 134 -6.13 -9.90 -22.01
CA ASP A 134 -5.85 -8.79 -22.93
C ASP A 134 -5.21 -7.58 -22.24
N VAL A 135 -5.43 -7.39 -20.96
CA VAL A 135 -4.89 -6.25 -20.18
C VAL A 135 -3.73 -6.67 -19.29
N ILE A 136 -3.93 -7.71 -18.47
CA ILE A 136 -2.93 -8.08 -17.46
C ILE A 136 -1.80 -8.91 -18.09
N MET A 137 -2.14 -9.96 -18.85
CA MET A 137 -1.16 -10.91 -19.39
C MET A 137 -0.45 -10.43 -20.64
N LYS A 138 -1.09 -9.63 -21.48
CA LYS A 138 -0.53 -9.20 -22.76
C LYS A 138 0.66 -8.25 -22.62
N ALA A 139 0.77 -7.53 -21.49
CA ALA A 139 1.87 -6.63 -21.19
C ALA A 139 2.37 -6.83 -19.74
N PRO A 140 2.99 -7.99 -19.43
CA PRO A 140 3.53 -8.25 -18.09
C PRO A 140 4.63 -7.23 -17.75
N SER A 141 4.66 -6.77 -16.51
CA SER A 141 5.63 -5.81 -16.03
C SER A 141 6.44 -6.38 -14.87
N LYS A 142 7.72 -5.99 -14.76
CA LYS A 142 8.53 -6.23 -13.55
C LYS A 142 8.00 -5.43 -12.36
N ASP A 143 7.28 -4.34 -12.63
CA ASP A 143 6.65 -3.48 -11.65
C ASP A 143 5.15 -3.81 -11.58
N MET A 144 4.75 -4.53 -10.54
CA MET A 144 3.36 -4.93 -10.34
C MET A 144 2.44 -3.76 -10.02
N MET A 145 2.95 -2.68 -9.40
CA MET A 145 2.18 -1.45 -9.20
C MET A 145 1.82 -0.79 -10.54
N ASN A 146 2.72 -0.85 -11.52
CA ASN A 146 2.42 -0.40 -12.88
C ASN A 146 1.33 -1.25 -13.52
N THR A 147 1.39 -2.58 -13.37
CA THR A 147 0.34 -3.48 -13.87
C THR A 147 -1.01 -3.15 -13.24
N LEU A 148 -1.05 -2.93 -11.92
CA LEU A 148 -2.26 -2.58 -11.20
C LEU A 148 -2.84 -1.23 -11.66
N SER A 149 -2.01 -0.19 -11.76
CA SER A 149 -2.44 1.15 -12.21
C SER A 149 -3.03 1.12 -13.62
N ARG A 150 -2.39 0.39 -14.55
CA ARG A 150 -2.92 0.20 -15.91
C ARG A 150 -4.24 -0.55 -15.91
N SER A 151 -4.35 -1.58 -15.09
CA SER A 151 -5.58 -2.38 -14.98
C SER A 151 -6.73 -1.51 -14.46
N VAL A 152 -6.50 -0.73 -13.42
CA VAL A 152 -7.51 0.21 -12.88
C VAL A 152 -7.93 1.22 -13.96
N LEU A 153 -6.97 1.88 -14.61
CA LEU A 153 -7.29 2.87 -15.64
C LEU A 153 -8.03 2.26 -16.84
N THR A 154 -7.72 1.01 -17.18
CA THR A 154 -8.39 0.31 -18.30
C THR A 154 -9.83 -0.08 -17.96
N LEU A 155 -10.17 -0.30 -16.66
CA LEU A 155 -11.55 -0.59 -16.25
C LEU A 155 -12.53 0.53 -16.63
N TYR A 156 -12.05 1.78 -16.72
CA TYR A 156 -12.83 2.91 -17.25
C TYR A 156 -13.56 2.57 -18.57
N ALA A 157 -12.86 1.93 -19.52
CA ALA A 157 -13.42 1.60 -20.84
C ALA A 157 -14.52 0.53 -20.78
N TYR A 158 -14.69 -0.17 -19.68
CA TYR A 158 -15.72 -1.19 -19.47
C TYR A 158 -16.88 -0.70 -18.59
N ASP A 159 -16.79 0.50 -18.05
CA ASP A 159 -17.83 1.11 -17.23
C ASP A 159 -18.62 2.16 -18.05
N HIS A 160 -19.84 1.84 -18.42
CA HIS A 160 -20.68 2.75 -19.20
C HIS A 160 -21.04 4.05 -18.46
N ASN A 161 -20.88 4.10 -17.13
CA ASN A 161 -21.12 5.26 -16.29
C ASN A 161 -19.82 5.79 -15.66
N ALA A 162 -18.67 5.61 -16.34
CA ALA A 162 -17.37 5.99 -15.81
C ALA A 162 -17.29 7.47 -15.39
N GLU A 163 -17.89 8.36 -16.19
CA GLU A 163 -17.88 9.82 -16.01
C GLU A 163 -18.92 10.33 -15.00
N ASP A 164 -19.82 9.49 -14.50
CA ASP A 164 -20.80 9.90 -13.50
C ASP A 164 -20.14 9.99 -12.12
N ILE A 165 -19.90 11.20 -11.65
CA ILE A 165 -19.30 11.53 -10.36
C ILE A 165 -20.33 11.70 -9.23
N SER A 166 -21.58 11.30 -9.44
CA SER A 166 -22.56 11.24 -8.35
C SER A 166 -22.11 10.29 -7.24
N LEU A 167 -22.40 10.62 -6.00
CA LEU A 167 -21.96 9.85 -4.84
C LEU A 167 -22.35 8.36 -4.90
N PRO A 168 -23.58 7.98 -5.31
CA PRO A 168 -23.95 6.58 -5.47
C PRO A 168 -23.10 5.86 -6.51
N ASN A 169 -22.78 6.51 -7.64
CA ASN A 169 -21.96 5.89 -8.68
C ASN A 169 -20.48 5.78 -8.26
N VAL A 170 -19.92 6.81 -7.64
CA VAL A 170 -18.56 6.76 -7.07
C VAL A 170 -18.44 5.62 -6.03
N LEU A 171 -19.43 5.47 -5.14
CA LEU A 171 -19.47 4.37 -4.18
C LEU A 171 -19.50 3.02 -4.89
N ARG A 172 -20.35 2.84 -5.92
CA ARG A 172 -20.38 1.64 -6.75
C ARG A 172 -19.02 1.32 -7.34
N GLN A 173 -18.34 2.31 -7.94
CA GLN A 173 -17.01 2.16 -8.52
C GLN A 173 -15.97 1.79 -7.46
N CYS A 174 -15.99 2.43 -6.29
CA CYS A 174 -15.10 2.09 -5.18
C CYS A 174 -15.31 0.65 -4.70
N LEU A 175 -16.55 0.20 -4.51
CA LEU A 175 -16.85 -1.18 -4.10
C LEU A 175 -16.41 -2.19 -5.16
N THR A 176 -16.59 -1.88 -6.44
CA THR A 176 -16.06 -2.69 -7.55
C THR A 176 -14.53 -2.79 -7.49
N LEU A 177 -13.84 -1.67 -7.29
CA LEU A 177 -12.39 -1.66 -7.18
C LEU A 177 -11.91 -2.44 -5.95
N ILE A 178 -12.50 -2.23 -4.76
CA ILE A 178 -12.18 -3.01 -3.54
C ILE A 178 -12.29 -4.51 -3.82
N SER A 179 -13.35 -4.93 -4.51
CA SER A 179 -13.61 -6.34 -4.81
C SER A 179 -12.68 -6.93 -5.87
N THR A 180 -12.19 -6.13 -6.82
CA THR A 180 -11.38 -6.59 -7.96
C THR A 180 -9.87 -6.39 -7.80
N PHE A 181 -9.43 -5.51 -6.89
CA PHE A 181 -8.00 -5.30 -6.61
C PHE A 181 -7.22 -6.58 -6.29
N PRO A 182 -7.73 -7.50 -5.43
CA PRO A 182 -7.06 -8.77 -5.19
C PRO A 182 -6.83 -9.58 -6.46
N MET A 183 -7.83 -9.65 -7.35
CA MET A 183 -7.73 -10.36 -8.61
C MET A 183 -6.66 -9.72 -9.51
N MET A 184 -6.71 -8.41 -9.70
CA MET A 184 -5.73 -7.69 -10.53
C MET A 184 -4.31 -7.83 -9.97
N SER A 185 -4.14 -7.79 -8.66
CA SER A 185 -2.84 -7.94 -7.99
C SER A 185 -2.29 -9.35 -8.15
N VAL A 186 -3.09 -10.38 -7.87
CA VAL A 186 -2.67 -11.78 -7.93
C VAL A 186 -2.42 -12.21 -9.38
N TYR A 187 -3.29 -11.85 -10.31
CA TYR A 187 -3.09 -12.19 -11.72
C TYR A 187 -1.89 -11.43 -12.33
N GLY A 188 -1.66 -10.19 -11.91
CA GLY A 188 -0.44 -9.45 -12.24
C GLY A 188 0.82 -10.15 -11.75
N TYR A 189 0.81 -10.68 -10.54
CA TYR A 189 1.90 -11.47 -9.98
C TYR A 189 2.12 -12.79 -10.74
N HIS A 190 1.06 -13.50 -11.10
CA HIS A 190 1.17 -14.72 -11.90
C HIS A 190 1.67 -14.44 -13.31
N ALA A 191 1.22 -13.36 -13.95
CA ALA A 191 1.74 -12.91 -15.23
C ALA A 191 3.25 -12.59 -15.16
N TYR A 192 3.68 -11.86 -14.14
CA TYR A 192 5.10 -11.59 -13.88
C TYR A 192 5.91 -12.86 -13.70
N ASN A 193 5.44 -13.79 -12.87
CA ASN A 193 6.13 -15.06 -12.64
C ASN A 193 6.22 -15.91 -13.91
N HIS A 194 5.16 -15.96 -14.71
CA HIS A 194 5.12 -16.74 -15.94
C HIS A 194 6.02 -16.13 -17.02
N TYR A 195 5.76 -14.89 -17.42
CA TYR A 195 6.43 -14.30 -18.59
C TYR A 195 7.85 -13.79 -18.30
N ILE A 196 8.17 -13.45 -17.06
CA ILE A 196 9.48 -12.86 -16.71
C ILE A 196 10.36 -13.85 -15.96
N LYS A 197 9.75 -14.73 -15.13
CA LYS A 197 10.51 -15.72 -14.35
C LYS A 197 10.41 -17.16 -14.86
N GLY A 198 9.65 -17.40 -15.96
CA GLY A 198 9.52 -18.73 -16.57
C GLY A 198 8.80 -19.76 -15.71
N LYS A 199 7.96 -19.33 -14.75
CA LYS A 199 7.19 -20.24 -13.89
C LYS A 199 5.88 -20.62 -14.54
N SER A 200 5.21 -21.66 -14.03
CA SER A 200 3.87 -22.05 -14.45
C SER A 200 2.86 -20.93 -14.21
N LEU A 201 1.88 -20.82 -15.09
CA LEU A 201 0.79 -19.86 -14.97
C LEU A 201 -0.39 -20.50 -14.24
N TYR A 202 -0.87 -19.80 -13.22
CA TYR A 202 -2.04 -20.20 -12.44
C TYR A 202 -3.08 -19.08 -12.49
N ILE A 203 -4.33 -19.43 -12.82
CA ILE A 203 -5.48 -18.52 -12.84
C ILE A 203 -6.61 -19.20 -12.09
N HIS A 204 -6.65 -18.96 -10.80
CA HIS A 204 -7.72 -19.43 -9.92
C HIS A 204 -8.77 -18.34 -9.75
N HIS A 205 -10.04 -18.73 -9.85
CA HIS A 205 -11.15 -17.79 -9.63
C HIS A 205 -11.42 -17.61 -8.12
N PRO A 206 -11.86 -16.41 -7.71
CA PRO A 206 -12.31 -16.20 -6.33
C PRO A 206 -13.55 -17.04 -6.03
N ASP A 207 -13.71 -17.43 -4.78
CA ASP A 207 -14.88 -18.10 -4.26
C ASP A 207 -15.80 -17.06 -3.59
N PRO A 208 -17.10 -17.02 -3.91
CA PRO A 208 -18.02 -16.03 -3.34
C PRO A 208 -18.24 -16.18 -1.83
N HIS A 209 -18.00 -17.38 -1.28
CA HIS A 209 -18.23 -17.69 0.13
C HIS A 209 -17.02 -17.42 1.03
N LEU A 210 -15.86 -17.12 0.45
CA LEU A 210 -14.64 -16.86 1.20
C LEU A 210 -14.44 -15.36 1.45
N SER A 211 -13.77 -15.02 2.56
CA SER A 211 -13.33 -13.67 2.89
C SER A 211 -12.33 -13.11 1.87
N MET A 212 -12.01 -11.84 1.99
CA MET A 212 -11.01 -11.18 1.14
C MET A 212 -9.64 -11.85 1.27
N ALA A 213 -9.18 -12.07 2.49
CA ALA A 213 -7.87 -12.68 2.77
C ALA A 213 -7.78 -14.13 2.25
N GLU A 214 -8.81 -14.94 2.48
CA GLU A 214 -8.87 -16.31 1.98
C GLU A 214 -8.83 -16.35 0.46
N ASN A 215 -9.57 -15.49 -0.22
CA ASN A 215 -9.56 -15.40 -1.67
C ASN A 215 -8.18 -15.01 -2.23
N ILE A 216 -7.49 -14.07 -1.59
CA ILE A 216 -6.11 -13.71 -2.00
C ILE A 216 -5.21 -14.94 -1.92
N LEU A 217 -5.22 -15.66 -0.79
CA LEU A 217 -4.37 -16.86 -0.61
C LEU A 217 -4.75 -17.99 -1.58
N ARG A 218 -6.04 -18.25 -1.73
CA ARG A 218 -6.56 -19.23 -2.67
C ARG A 218 -6.12 -18.96 -4.11
N MET A 219 -6.26 -17.73 -4.57
CA MET A 219 -5.84 -17.35 -5.93
C MET A 219 -4.31 -17.33 -6.10
N LEU A 220 -3.56 -16.99 -5.04
CA LEU A 220 -2.11 -16.86 -5.07
C LEU A 220 -1.41 -18.22 -5.09
N ARG A 221 -1.94 -19.23 -4.39
CA ARG A 221 -1.30 -20.53 -4.21
C ARG A 221 -1.60 -21.45 -5.39
N PRO A 222 -0.59 -22.14 -5.95
CA PRO A 222 -0.80 -23.09 -7.06
C PRO A 222 -1.81 -24.19 -6.77
N ASP A 223 -1.83 -24.66 -5.52
CA ASP A 223 -2.72 -25.73 -5.03
C ASP A 223 -3.97 -25.19 -4.32
N MET A 224 -4.18 -23.89 -4.29
CA MET A 224 -5.28 -23.18 -3.61
C MET A 224 -5.34 -23.40 -2.09
N LYS A 225 -4.30 -23.97 -1.47
CA LYS A 225 -4.28 -24.32 -0.05
C LYS A 225 -3.66 -23.21 0.79
N TYR A 226 -4.24 -22.99 1.95
CA TYR A 226 -3.74 -22.11 3.00
C TYR A 226 -4.21 -22.62 4.37
N THR A 227 -3.55 -22.17 5.43
CA THR A 227 -3.98 -22.48 6.79
C THR A 227 -4.87 -21.37 7.34
N GLN A 228 -5.63 -21.68 8.38
CA GLN A 228 -6.43 -20.68 9.08
C GLN A 228 -5.55 -19.55 9.64
N LEU A 229 -4.36 -19.88 10.14
CA LEU A 229 -3.42 -18.89 10.67
C LEU A 229 -2.93 -17.94 9.56
N GLU A 230 -2.58 -18.46 8.38
CA GLU A 230 -2.19 -17.64 7.23
C GLU A 230 -3.31 -16.67 6.82
N ALA A 231 -4.54 -17.15 6.75
CA ALA A 231 -5.69 -16.31 6.40
C ALA A 231 -5.95 -15.22 7.47
N THR A 232 -5.87 -15.58 8.76
CA THR A 232 -6.03 -14.64 9.86
C THR A 232 -4.95 -13.56 9.84
N ILE A 233 -3.69 -13.92 9.60
CA ILE A 233 -2.58 -12.96 9.53
C ILE A 233 -2.73 -12.03 8.33
N LEU A 234 -3.13 -12.56 7.18
CA LEU A 234 -3.35 -11.74 6.00
C LEU A 234 -4.54 -10.79 6.17
N ASP A 235 -5.64 -11.27 6.75
CA ASP A 235 -6.80 -10.43 7.06
C ASP A 235 -6.42 -9.29 8.02
N LEU A 236 -5.70 -9.61 9.08
CA LEU A 236 -5.15 -8.62 10.01
C LEU A 236 -4.23 -7.62 9.30
N ALA A 237 -3.37 -8.10 8.39
CA ALA A 237 -2.51 -7.24 7.59
C ALA A 237 -3.33 -6.26 6.74
N LEU A 238 -4.38 -6.71 6.10
CA LEU A 238 -5.27 -5.86 5.31
C LEU A 238 -5.95 -4.81 6.20
N VAL A 239 -6.45 -5.17 7.38
CA VAL A 239 -7.03 -4.23 8.35
C VAL A 239 -6.03 -3.16 8.77
N LEU A 240 -4.81 -3.55 9.15
CA LEU A 240 -3.78 -2.62 9.64
C LEU A 240 -3.20 -1.71 8.56
N HIS A 241 -3.45 -2.02 7.27
CA HIS A 241 -3.01 -1.22 6.13
C HIS A 241 -4.13 -0.39 5.48
N MET A 242 -5.36 -0.45 6.00
CA MET A 242 -6.50 0.25 5.38
C MET A 242 -6.35 1.76 5.40
N GLU A 243 -5.87 2.32 6.52
CA GLU A 243 -5.86 3.77 6.73
C GLU A 243 -4.70 4.17 7.65
N HIS A 244 -4.05 5.29 7.33
CA HIS A 244 -3.03 5.89 8.19
C HIS A 244 -2.95 7.41 8.00
N GLY A 245 -4.08 8.07 8.07
CA GLY A 245 -4.21 9.53 8.03
C GLY A 245 -4.19 10.16 6.65
N GLY A 246 -4.72 11.37 6.59
CA GLY A 246 -4.85 12.15 5.36
C GLY A 246 -3.56 12.80 4.85
N GLY A 247 -2.46 12.72 5.60
CA GLY A 247 -1.20 13.42 5.33
C GLY A 247 -0.20 12.66 4.47
N ASN A 248 -0.56 11.53 3.88
CA ASN A 248 0.32 10.78 2.98
C ASN A 248 0.17 11.24 1.52
N ASN A 249 1.18 10.97 0.71
CA ASN A 249 1.27 11.49 -0.66
C ASN A 249 0.16 10.96 -1.59
N SER A 250 -0.25 9.69 -1.44
CA SER A 250 -1.32 9.12 -2.27
C SER A 250 -2.70 9.66 -1.90
N THR A 251 -2.99 9.88 -0.62
CA THR A 251 -4.22 10.55 -0.17
C THR A 251 -4.27 12.00 -0.68
N PHE A 252 -3.15 12.74 -0.58
CA PHE A 252 -3.06 14.09 -1.14
C PHE A 252 -3.29 14.11 -2.65
N THR A 253 -2.68 13.17 -3.39
CA THR A 253 -2.89 13.00 -4.83
C THR A 253 -4.36 12.72 -5.14
N THR A 254 -5.02 11.84 -4.36
CA THR A 254 -6.45 11.56 -4.47
C THR A 254 -7.27 12.84 -4.36
N HIS A 255 -7.05 13.64 -3.33
CA HIS A 255 -7.76 14.91 -3.14
C HIS A 255 -7.53 15.88 -4.30
N VAL A 256 -6.27 16.05 -4.73
CA VAL A 256 -5.92 16.96 -5.83
C VAL A 256 -6.59 16.55 -7.13
N VAL A 257 -6.51 15.26 -7.49
CA VAL A 257 -7.08 14.77 -8.76
C VAL A 257 -8.61 14.76 -8.71
N THR A 258 -9.21 14.35 -7.59
CA THR A 258 -10.67 14.41 -7.37
C THR A 258 -11.21 15.84 -7.50
N SER A 259 -10.48 16.86 -7.04
CA SER A 259 -10.91 18.25 -7.10
C SER A 259 -11.06 18.79 -8.54
N SER A 260 -10.49 18.12 -9.53
CA SER A 260 -10.69 18.44 -10.94
C SER A 260 -12.04 17.96 -11.51
N GLY A 261 -12.79 17.14 -10.76
CA GLY A 261 -14.05 16.56 -11.21
C GLY A 261 -13.91 15.40 -12.18
N THR A 262 -12.72 14.74 -12.22
CA THR A 262 -12.50 13.57 -13.09
C THR A 262 -13.07 12.28 -12.46
N ASP A 263 -13.08 11.21 -13.25
CA ASP A 263 -13.61 9.89 -12.90
C ASP A 263 -12.79 9.17 -11.81
N THR A 264 -13.42 8.22 -11.13
CA THR A 264 -12.83 7.44 -10.03
C THR A 264 -11.60 6.62 -10.47
N TYR A 265 -11.61 6.04 -11.69
CA TYR A 265 -10.52 5.20 -12.17
C TYR A 265 -9.24 6.02 -12.38
N SER A 266 -9.35 7.21 -12.95
CA SER A 266 -8.25 8.17 -13.11
C SER A 266 -7.69 8.61 -11.75
N VAL A 267 -8.55 8.91 -10.77
CA VAL A 267 -8.15 9.27 -9.40
C VAL A 267 -7.34 8.15 -8.74
N ILE A 268 -7.85 6.92 -8.76
CA ILE A 268 -7.18 5.78 -8.12
C ILE A 268 -5.90 5.39 -8.86
N ALA A 269 -5.87 5.45 -10.19
CA ALA A 269 -4.64 5.22 -10.96
C ALA A 269 -3.55 6.26 -10.63
N ALA A 270 -3.92 7.53 -10.46
CA ALA A 270 -2.99 8.58 -10.03
C ALA A 270 -2.47 8.33 -8.61
N ALA A 271 -3.34 7.93 -7.67
CA ALA A 271 -2.96 7.58 -6.30
C ALA A 271 -2.00 6.37 -6.26
N LEU A 272 -2.23 5.34 -7.08
CA LEU A 272 -1.31 4.20 -7.25
C LEU A 272 0.04 4.64 -7.82
N GLY A 273 0.05 5.56 -8.79
CA GLY A 273 1.27 6.17 -9.32
C GLY A 273 2.07 6.91 -8.24
N SER A 274 1.39 7.62 -7.35
CA SER A 274 2.00 8.26 -6.18
C SER A 274 2.59 7.22 -5.21
N LEU A 275 1.80 6.20 -4.85
CA LEU A 275 2.21 5.14 -3.92
C LEU A 275 3.42 4.36 -4.42
N LYS A 276 3.50 4.12 -5.72
CA LYS A 276 4.61 3.41 -6.39
C LYS A 276 5.96 4.08 -6.18
N GLY A 277 6.00 5.39 -5.94
CA GLY A 277 7.23 6.15 -5.79
C GLY A 277 8.10 5.68 -4.61
N PRO A 278 9.44 5.52 -4.79
CA PRO A 278 10.31 4.93 -3.76
C PRO A 278 10.43 5.77 -2.49
N LYS A 279 10.04 7.05 -2.53
CA LYS A 279 10.01 7.92 -1.35
C LYS A 279 8.70 7.82 -0.56
N HIS A 280 7.70 7.11 -1.09
CA HIS A 280 6.40 6.90 -0.45
C HIS A 280 6.17 5.41 -0.15
N GLY A 281 5.99 4.57 -1.17
CA GLY A 281 5.75 3.13 -1.00
C GLY A 281 7.00 2.24 -1.05
N GLY A 282 8.21 2.80 -0.96
CA GLY A 282 9.47 2.07 -1.17
C GLY A 282 10.06 1.36 0.03
N ALA A 283 9.52 1.51 1.24
CA ALA A 283 10.12 0.98 2.46
C ALA A 283 10.19 -0.56 2.46
N ASN A 284 9.11 -1.22 2.10
CA ASN A 284 9.00 -2.68 2.15
C ASN A 284 10.03 -3.39 1.24
N ILE A 285 10.21 -2.92 0.01
CA ILE A 285 11.21 -3.50 -0.90
C ILE A 285 12.63 -3.30 -0.37
N LYS A 286 12.90 -2.17 0.32
CA LYS A 286 14.19 -1.92 0.97
C LYS A 286 14.43 -2.86 2.13
N VAL A 287 13.42 -3.17 2.94
CA VAL A 287 13.49 -4.19 3.98
C VAL A 287 13.87 -5.55 3.38
N VAL A 288 13.18 -6.00 2.34
CA VAL A 288 13.46 -7.27 1.66
C VAL A 288 14.90 -7.31 1.11
N GLN A 289 15.35 -6.23 0.47
CA GLN A 289 16.71 -6.12 -0.06
C GLN A 289 17.76 -6.13 1.04
N MET A 290 17.54 -5.41 2.15
CA MET A 290 18.43 -5.39 3.31
C MET A 290 18.54 -6.78 3.94
N PHE A 291 17.42 -7.48 4.15
CA PHE A 291 17.47 -8.86 4.66
C PHE A 291 18.16 -9.83 3.69
N ALA A 292 18.00 -9.64 2.38
CA ALA A 292 18.72 -10.43 1.39
C ALA A 292 20.23 -10.16 1.43
N ASP A 293 20.65 -8.93 1.71
CA ASP A 293 22.06 -8.59 1.93
C ASP A 293 22.56 -9.15 3.27
N MET A 294 21.79 -9.00 4.34
CA MET A 294 22.11 -9.52 5.66
C MET A 294 22.31 -11.05 5.66
N LYS A 295 21.45 -11.80 4.95
CA LYS A 295 21.58 -13.26 4.77
C LYS A 295 22.88 -13.71 4.09
N ARG A 296 23.57 -12.83 3.39
CA ARG A 296 24.88 -13.13 2.76
C ARG A 296 26.06 -12.88 3.69
N HIS A 297 25.85 -12.10 4.76
CA HIS A 297 26.91 -11.62 5.64
C HIS A 297 26.80 -12.10 7.08
N VAL A 298 25.63 -12.55 7.51
CA VAL A 298 25.37 -13.14 8.83
C VAL A 298 25.21 -14.63 8.67
N HIS A 299 26.11 -15.40 9.28
CA HIS A 299 26.16 -16.87 9.17
C HIS A 299 25.39 -17.56 10.29
N ASP A 300 25.49 -17.05 11.51
CA ASP A 300 24.71 -17.53 12.65
C ASP A 300 23.68 -16.47 13.11
N TRP A 301 22.41 -16.71 12.78
CA TRP A 301 21.30 -15.85 13.15
C TRP A 301 20.93 -15.92 14.64
N LYS A 302 21.49 -16.87 15.39
CA LYS A 302 21.34 -17.01 16.84
C LYS A 302 22.44 -16.26 17.61
N ASP A 303 23.51 -15.92 16.93
CA ASP A 303 24.58 -15.09 17.49
C ASP A 303 24.17 -13.61 17.45
N GLU A 304 23.71 -13.10 18.60
CA GLU A 304 23.30 -11.69 18.74
C GLU A 304 24.46 -10.72 18.45
N GLU A 305 25.72 -11.12 18.70
CA GLU A 305 26.87 -10.27 18.43
C GLU A 305 27.13 -10.15 16.94
N GLU A 306 27.09 -11.24 16.17
CA GLU A 306 27.24 -11.22 14.72
C GLU A 306 26.15 -10.40 14.05
N VAL A 307 24.88 -10.62 14.43
CA VAL A 307 23.73 -9.83 13.98
C VAL A 307 23.91 -8.34 14.34
N GLY A 308 24.26 -8.03 15.58
CA GLY A 308 24.50 -6.69 16.08
C GLY A 308 25.63 -5.97 15.35
N ASN A 309 26.72 -6.67 15.02
CA ASN A 309 27.84 -6.14 14.24
C ASN A 309 27.41 -5.75 12.83
N TYR A 310 26.59 -6.58 12.16
CA TYR A 310 26.05 -6.22 10.85
C TYR A 310 25.12 -4.99 10.91
N LEU A 311 24.25 -4.90 11.91
CA LEU A 311 23.37 -3.74 12.10
C LEU A 311 24.18 -2.46 12.37
N ARG A 312 25.28 -2.53 13.13
CA ARG A 312 26.19 -1.39 13.34
C ARG A 312 26.83 -0.94 12.02
N LYS A 313 27.27 -1.87 11.16
CA LYS A 313 27.80 -1.54 9.82
C LYS A 313 26.76 -0.82 8.96
N LEU A 314 25.47 -1.22 9.03
CA LEU A 314 24.40 -0.47 8.36
C LEU A 314 24.35 0.98 8.82
N LEU A 315 24.34 1.22 10.14
CA LEU A 315 24.28 2.56 10.74
C LEU A 315 25.50 3.42 10.40
N HIS A 316 26.69 2.80 10.32
CA HIS A 316 27.92 3.47 9.94
C HIS A 316 28.12 3.65 8.43
N LYS A 317 27.10 3.29 7.62
CA LYS A 317 27.15 3.38 6.16
C LYS A 317 28.20 2.48 5.49
N GLU A 318 28.51 1.34 6.11
CA GLU A 318 29.53 0.40 5.68
C GLU A 318 28.94 -0.87 5.03
N ALA A 319 27.62 -1.02 5.05
CA ALA A 319 26.91 -2.18 4.51
C ALA A 319 25.68 -1.79 3.68
N PHE A 320 25.19 -2.72 2.87
CA PHE A 320 24.03 -2.60 2.01
C PHE A 320 24.11 -1.36 1.09
N ASP A 321 23.17 -0.41 1.22
CA ASP A 321 23.09 0.77 0.36
C ASP A 321 23.78 2.01 0.93
N GLN A 322 24.52 1.87 2.02
CA GLN A 322 25.37 2.88 2.67
C GLN A 322 24.62 4.16 3.09
N ARG A 323 23.31 4.07 3.34
CA ARG A 323 22.49 5.21 3.75
C ARG A 323 22.45 5.43 5.27
N GLY A 324 22.98 4.51 6.05
CA GLY A 324 22.96 4.60 7.51
C GLY A 324 21.58 4.32 8.11
N LEU A 325 20.77 3.48 7.46
CA LEU A 325 19.41 3.18 7.87
C LEU A 325 19.22 1.67 8.06
N ILE A 326 18.56 1.30 9.14
CA ILE A 326 17.99 -0.04 9.32
C ILE A 326 16.53 0.06 8.82
N TYR A 327 16.28 -0.42 7.62
CA TYR A 327 14.95 -0.34 7.00
C TYR A 327 13.94 -1.20 7.78
N GLY A 328 12.75 -0.66 8.00
CA GLY A 328 11.72 -1.24 8.86
C GLY A 328 11.77 -0.78 10.30
N MET A 329 12.84 -0.07 10.70
CA MET A 329 12.95 0.59 11.99
C MET A 329 12.75 2.09 11.85
N GLY A 330 11.98 2.68 12.79
CA GLY A 330 11.61 4.09 12.72
C GLY A 330 10.39 4.36 11.84
N HIS A 331 9.74 5.46 12.09
CA HIS A 331 8.53 5.90 11.40
C HIS A 331 8.51 7.42 11.26
N ALA A 332 7.85 7.95 10.21
CA ALA A 332 7.76 9.38 9.97
C ALA A 332 6.89 10.12 10.99
N VAL A 333 5.97 9.43 11.65
CA VAL A 333 5.01 10.00 12.60
C VAL A 333 5.27 9.47 14.02
N TYR A 334 5.30 8.14 14.19
CA TYR A 334 5.53 7.52 15.50
C TYR A 334 7.02 7.57 15.87
N SER A 335 7.31 7.99 17.10
CA SER A 335 8.69 8.07 17.62
C SER A 335 9.00 7.05 18.72
N ILE A 336 7.99 6.52 19.41
CA ILE A 336 8.17 5.53 20.47
C ILE A 336 7.70 4.15 20.00
N SER A 337 6.41 4.01 19.68
CA SER A 337 5.83 2.72 19.24
C SER A 337 4.85 2.91 18.09
N ASP A 338 4.65 1.86 17.29
CA ASP A 338 3.62 1.78 16.25
C ASP A 338 2.63 0.68 16.66
N PRO A 339 1.37 1.00 16.94
CA PRO A 339 0.38 0.02 17.41
C PRO A 339 0.16 -1.12 16.40
N ARG A 340 0.38 -0.88 15.11
CA ARG A 340 0.27 -1.92 14.08
C ARG A 340 1.38 -2.95 14.20
N ALA A 341 2.61 -2.51 14.45
CA ALA A 341 3.75 -3.38 14.67
C ALA A 341 3.57 -4.22 15.94
N GLU A 342 3.04 -3.63 17.03
CA GLU A 342 2.75 -4.34 18.27
C GLU A 342 1.71 -5.45 18.07
N ILE A 343 0.67 -5.19 17.28
CA ILE A 343 -0.36 -6.18 16.96
C ILE A 343 0.23 -7.32 16.12
N PHE A 344 1.00 -7.01 15.06
CA PHE A 344 1.62 -8.03 14.22
C PHE A 344 2.63 -8.90 14.95
N LYS A 345 3.44 -8.32 15.83
CA LYS A 345 4.48 -9.04 16.58
C LYS A 345 3.94 -10.27 17.32
N LYS A 346 2.69 -10.22 17.79
CA LYS A 346 2.03 -11.34 18.49
C LYS A 346 1.81 -12.59 17.62
N PHE A 347 1.91 -12.45 16.31
CA PHE A 347 1.70 -13.55 15.36
C PHE A 347 3.00 -14.11 14.77
N VAL A 348 4.14 -13.44 14.97
CA VAL A 348 5.43 -13.83 14.37
C VAL A 348 5.85 -15.22 14.80
N GLU A 349 5.85 -15.49 16.11
CA GLU A 349 6.23 -16.81 16.63
C GLU A 349 5.29 -17.92 16.15
N LYS A 350 3.98 -17.67 16.19
CA LYS A 350 2.97 -18.65 15.74
C LYS A 350 3.19 -19.02 14.27
N LEU A 351 3.41 -18.01 13.42
CA LEU A 351 3.65 -18.24 12.00
C LEU A 351 5.00 -18.96 11.77
N ALA A 352 6.04 -18.57 12.50
CA ALA A 352 7.33 -19.22 12.40
C ALA A 352 7.26 -20.71 12.78
N HIS A 353 6.57 -21.05 13.87
CA HIS A 353 6.35 -22.44 14.28
C HIS A 353 5.55 -23.24 13.24
N GLU A 354 4.55 -22.64 12.60
CA GLU A 354 3.75 -23.33 11.56
C GLU A 354 4.58 -23.56 10.28
N LYS A 355 5.56 -22.73 9.99
CA LYS A 355 6.37 -22.80 8.76
C LYS A 355 7.67 -23.58 8.91
N GLY A 356 8.11 -23.92 10.11
CA GLY A 356 9.32 -24.70 10.44
C GLY A 356 10.52 -23.81 10.65
#